data_b2364da499090aa9675e5e54be273f55
#
_entry.id   b2364da499090aa9675e5e54be273f55
#
_cell.length_a   1.000
_cell.length_b   1.000
_cell.length_c   1.000
_cell.angle_alpha   90.00
_cell.angle_beta   90.00
_cell.angle_gamma   90.00
#
_symmetry.space_group_name_H-M   'P 1'
#
loop_
_entity.id
_entity.type
_entity.pdbx_description
1 polymer ?
#
loop_
_entity_poly.entity_id
_entity_poly.type
_entity_poly.pdbx_seq_one_letter_code
_entity_poly.pdbx_strand_id
1 'polypeptide(L)'
;MIGEAVGRKFARLATNVTVRNPRLWRVFRPLVQLQFDRLAPVWESMRLEDSLASYEAGLERLPQAPRRALDVGTGTGAGALTIARRFPQAHVTGADVSTAMLEQARRHVPAELRERVDFQQADAAELPFADGSFDLVAHANMIPFFDELARVVAPGGHVLFAFSSGPTTPIYVPPEKLRRELEARGFTEFAELAAARGNGLLARKADPA
;
A
#
# COMPACT_ATOMS: atom_id res chain seq x y z
N MET A 1 17.91 14.16 13.54
CA MET A 1 18.38 12.88 14.15
C MET A 1 17.50 12.38 15.31
N ILE A 2 17.30 13.12 16.43
CA ILE A 2 16.46 12.64 17.55
C ILE A 2 15.00 12.47 17.14
N GLY A 3 14.41 13.42 16.44
CA GLY A 3 13.01 13.36 15.98
C GLY A 3 12.73 12.22 15.00
N GLU A 4 13.67 11.90 14.11
CA GLU A 4 13.56 10.82 13.14
C GLU A 4 13.59 9.45 13.82
N ALA A 5 14.50 9.24 14.78
CA ALA A 5 14.56 8.00 15.54
C ALA A 5 13.29 7.77 16.38
N VAL A 6 12.71 8.84 16.95
CA VAL A 6 11.44 8.78 17.70
C VAL A 6 10.29 8.43 16.75
N GLY A 7 10.22 9.08 15.58
CA GLY A 7 9.20 8.77 14.56
C GLY A 7 9.25 7.32 14.09
N ARG A 8 10.45 6.78 13.84
CA ARG A 8 10.63 5.36 13.45
C ARG A 8 10.19 4.39 14.55
N LYS A 9 10.51 4.67 15.83
CA LYS A 9 10.06 3.85 16.97
C LYS A 9 8.55 3.89 17.12
N PHE A 10 7.95 5.07 16.97
CA PHE A 10 6.49 5.23 16.99
C PHE A 10 5.82 4.43 15.87
N ALA A 11 6.30 4.55 14.63
CA ALA A 11 5.76 3.80 13.50
C ALA A 11 5.86 2.28 13.72
N ARG A 12 6.98 1.80 14.26
CA ARG A 12 7.17 0.38 14.61
C ARG A 12 6.17 -0.08 15.70
N LEU A 13 5.99 0.73 16.74
CA LEU A 13 5.02 0.43 17.80
C LEU A 13 3.59 0.39 17.23
N ALA A 14 3.19 1.43 16.50
CA ALA A 14 1.87 1.51 15.89
C ALA A 14 1.61 0.30 14.97
N THR A 15 2.58 -0.09 14.15
CA THR A 15 2.48 -1.28 13.30
C THR A 15 2.27 -2.54 14.11
N ASN A 16 3.14 -2.80 15.09
CA ASN A 16 3.08 -4.02 15.87
C ASN A 16 1.77 -4.17 16.66
N VAL A 17 1.28 -3.06 17.21
CA VAL A 17 0.02 -3.02 17.96
C VAL A 17 -1.17 -3.19 17.01
N THR A 18 -1.22 -2.44 15.91
CA THR A 18 -2.33 -2.48 14.95
C THR A 18 -2.45 -3.84 14.26
N VAL A 19 -1.32 -4.45 13.87
CA VAL A 19 -1.31 -5.78 13.24
C VAL A 19 -1.76 -6.89 14.21
N ARG A 20 -1.62 -6.71 15.53
CA ARG A 20 -2.13 -7.64 16.55
C ARG A 20 -3.59 -7.36 16.89
N ASN A 21 -3.97 -6.11 16.94
CA ASN A 21 -5.33 -5.67 17.28
C ASN A 21 -5.70 -4.44 16.43
N PRO A 22 -6.33 -4.64 15.25
CA PRO A 22 -6.70 -3.55 14.34
C PRO A 22 -7.59 -2.47 14.97
N ARG A 23 -8.39 -2.82 16.01
CA ARG A 23 -9.25 -1.84 16.70
C ARG A 23 -8.46 -0.72 17.38
N LEU A 24 -7.21 -0.98 17.75
CA LEU A 24 -6.34 0.02 18.36
C LEU A 24 -5.83 1.07 17.36
N TRP A 25 -6.01 0.84 16.06
CA TRP A 25 -5.74 1.84 15.02
C TRP A 25 -6.43 3.18 15.29
N ARG A 26 -7.64 3.15 15.81
CA ARG A 26 -8.39 4.37 16.14
C ARG A 26 -7.63 5.33 17.07
N VAL A 27 -6.74 4.79 17.91
CA VAL A 27 -5.88 5.59 18.82
C VAL A 27 -4.70 6.19 18.07
N PHE A 28 -4.09 5.44 17.15
CA PHE A 28 -2.90 5.88 16.41
C PHE A 28 -3.22 6.75 15.19
N ARG A 29 -4.37 6.52 14.56
CA ARG A 29 -4.77 7.18 13.31
C ARG A 29 -4.60 8.71 13.32
N PRO A 30 -5.11 9.47 14.31
CA PRO A 30 -4.99 10.93 14.29
C PRO A 30 -3.53 11.40 14.32
N LEU A 31 -2.67 10.69 15.07
CA LEU A 31 -1.24 11.01 15.16
C LEU A 31 -0.51 10.66 13.87
N VAL A 32 -0.83 9.53 13.27
CA VAL A 32 -0.26 9.11 11.98
C VAL A 32 -0.68 10.08 10.89
N GLN A 33 -1.96 10.42 10.80
CA GLN A 33 -2.47 11.39 9.84
C GLN A 33 -1.75 12.74 9.98
N LEU A 34 -1.71 13.31 11.20
CA LEU A 34 -1.02 14.57 11.48
C LEU A 34 0.46 14.53 11.10
N GLN A 35 1.13 13.40 11.36
CA GLN A 35 2.53 13.22 10.98
C GLN A 35 2.71 13.30 9.45
N PHE A 36 1.88 12.60 8.69
CA PHE A 36 1.96 12.60 7.23
C PHE A 36 1.50 13.92 6.62
N ASP A 37 0.49 14.58 7.17
CA ASP A 37 0.10 15.93 6.75
C ASP A 37 1.27 16.93 6.87
N ARG A 38 2.05 16.84 7.95
CA ARG A 38 3.25 17.68 8.15
C ARG A 38 4.42 17.32 7.22
N LEU A 39 4.54 16.04 6.86
CA LEU A 39 5.62 15.57 6.00
C LEU A 39 5.33 15.76 4.50
N ALA A 40 4.07 15.92 4.12
CA ALA A 40 3.66 15.99 2.71
C ALA A 40 4.47 17.00 1.87
N PRO A 41 4.78 18.22 2.34
CA PRO A 41 5.54 19.20 1.55
C PRO A 41 6.98 18.78 1.22
N VAL A 42 7.58 17.92 2.04
CA VAL A 42 8.97 17.47 1.90
C VAL A 42 9.12 15.99 1.55
N TRP A 43 8.01 15.26 1.43
CA TRP A 43 7.99 13.81 1.27
C TRP A 43 8.82 13.33 0.08
N GLU A 44 8.67 13.97 -1.08
CA GLU A 44 9.41 13.60 -2.30
C GLU A 44 10.92 13.74 -2.13
N SER A 45 11.39 14.76 -1.41
CA SER A 45 12.82 14.96 -1.15
C SER A 45 13.43 13.92 -0.19
N MET A 46 12.58 13.24 0.58
CA MET A 46 12.99 12.19 1.51
C MET A 46 12.92 10.79 0.87
N ARG A 47 12.25 10.65 -0.27
CA ARG A 47 12.06 9.37 -0.92
C ARG A 47 13.35 8.91 -1.60
N LEU A 48 13.74 7.67 -1.34
CA LEU A 48 14.89 7.05 -1.99
C LEU A 48 14.54 6.67 -3.45
N GLU A 49 15.50 6.74 -4.36
CA GLU A 49 15.31 6.41 -5.78
C GLU A 49 14.75 5.00 -5.98
N ASP A 50 15.28 4.02 -5.21
CA ASP A 50 14.90 2.62 -5.27
C ASP A 50 13.74 2.23 -4.33
N SER A 51 13.03 3.23 -3.78
CA SER A 51 11.98 2.98 -2.78
C SER A 51 10.80 2.13 -3.27
N LEU A 52 10.57 2.07 -4.57
CA LEU A 52 9.53 1.26 -5.21
C LEU A 52 10.05 0.00 -5.91
N ALA A 53 11.35 -0.32 -5.84
CA ALA A 53 11.90 -1.46 -6.57
C ALA A 53 11.19 -2.80 -6.28
N SER A 54 10.88 -3.09 -5.01
CA SER A 54 10.11 -4.30 -4.65
C SER A 54 8.63 -4.22 -5.04
N TYR A 55 8.06 -3.03 -5.12
CA TYR A 55 6.72 -2.80 -5.63
C TYR A 55 6.66 -3.08 -7.14
N GLU A 56 7.58 -2.53 -7.91
CA GLU A 56 7.71 -2.75 -9.35
C GLU A 56 7.95 -4.22 -9.68
N ALA A 57 8.85 -4.88 -8.95
CA ALA A 57 9.08 -6.32 -9.08
C ALA A 57 7.81 -7.16 -8.84
N GLY A 58 6.92 -6.71 -7.95
CA GLY A 58 5.62 -7.33 -7.74
C GLY A 58 4.67 -7.11 -8.91
N LEU A 59 4.63 -5.91 -9.47
CA LEU A 59 3.81 -5.61 -10.64
C LEU A 59 4.25 -6.41 -11.88
N GLU A 60 5.55 -6.69 -12.03
CA GLU A 60 6.10 -7.51 -13.11
C GLU A 60 5.68 -8.99 -13.01
N ARG A 61 5.36 -9.46 -11.81
CA ARG A 61 4.94 -10.84 -11.55
C ARG A 61 3.44 -11.09 -11.71
N LEU A 62 2.65 -10.05 -11.97
CA LEU A 62 1.22 -10.22 -12.21
C LEU A 62 1.02 -11.01 -13.51
N PRO A 63 0.22 -12.10 -13.49
CA PRO A 63 -0.02 -12.93 -14.67
C PRO A 63 -0.87 -12.21 -15.72
N GLN A 64 -1.66 -11.22 -15.29
CA GLN A 64 -2.54 -10.43 -16.15
C GLN A 64 -2.53 -8.96 -15.68
N ALA A 65 -2.69 -8.04 -16.62
CA ALA A 65 -2.85 -6.63 -16.33
C ALA A 65 -4.17 -6.39 -15.59
N PRO A 66 -4.16 -5.68 -14.44
CA PRO A 66 -5.38 -5.31 -13.75
C PRO A 66 -6.17 -4.27 -14.55
N ARG A 67 -7.49 -4.31 -14.46
CA ARG A 67 -8.36 -3.25 -14.99
C ARG A 67 -8.66 -2.21 -13.93
N ARG A 68 -8.82 -2.62 -12.69
CA ARG A 68 -9.07 -1.76 -11.53
C ARG A 68 -8.03 -2.06 -10.46
N ALA A 69 -7.24 -1.04 -10.14
CA ALA A 69 -6.20 -1.15 -9.13
C ALA A 69 -6.40 -0.12 -8.02
N LEU A 70 -6.10 -0.53 -6.80
CA LEU A 70 -6.07 0.32 -5.62
C LEU A 70 -4.65 0.37 -5.04
N ASP A 71 -4.12 1.58 -4.86
CA ASP A 71 -2.87 1.82 -4.14
C ASP A 71 -3.22 2.40 -2.75
N VAL A 72 -3.11 1.58 -1.70
CA VAL A 72 -3.51 1.94 -0.33
C VAL A 72 -2.32 2.53 0.43
N GLY A 73 -2.54 3.67 1.09
CA GLY A 73 -1.45 4.45 1.66
C GLY A 73 -0.59 5.07 0.56
N THR A 74 -1.24 5.57 -0.49
CA THR A 74 -0.61 6.04 -1.73
C THR A 74 0.36 7.23 -1.52
N GLY A 75 0.25 7.94 -0.38
CA GLY A 75 1.04 9.13 -0.10
C GLY A 75 0.92 10.17 -1.21
N THR A 76 2.04 10.56 -1.78
CA THR A 76 2.13 11.50 -2.90
C THR A 76 1.84 10.88 -4.27
N GLY A 77 1.29 9.65 -4.30
CA GLY A 77 0.79 9.01 -5.52
C GLY A 77 1.81 8.19 -6.31
N ALA A 78 3.03 8.01 -5.80
CA ALA A 78 4.08 7.35 -6.56
C ALA A 78 3.73 5.90 -6.97
N GLY A 79 3.15 5.10 -6.06
CA GLY A 79 2.68 3.74 -6.35
C GLY A 79 1.57 3.73 -7.39
N ALA A 80 0.54 4.56 -7.21
CA ALA A 80 -0.57 4.69 -8.16
C ALA A 80 -0.10 5.06 -9.57
N LEU A 81 0.82 6.03 -9.68
CA LEU A 81 1.40 6.43 -10.96
C LEU A 81 2.25 5.32 -11.59
N THR A 82 2.97 4.54 -10.79
CA THR A 82 3.73 3.37 -11.27
C THR A 82 2.80 2.32 -11.88
N ILE A 83 1.68 1.98 -11.20
CA ILE A 83 0.66 1.08 -11.74
C ILE A 83 0.09 1.62 -13.06
N ALA A 84 -0.32 2.89 -13.10
CA ALA A 84 -0.95 3.49 -14.27
C ALA A 84 -0.03 3.56 -15.50
N ARG A 85 1.27 3.77 -15.29
CA ARG A 85 2.27 3.73 -16.37
C ARG A 85 2.52 2.31 -16.87
N ARG A 86 2.58 1.34 -15.96
CA ARG A 86 2.84 -0.06 -16.27
C ARG A 86 1.66 -0.70 -17.01
N PHE A 87 0.43 -0.34 -16.66
CA PHE A 87 -0.81 -0.92 -17.18
C PHE A 87 -1.70 0.15 -17.83
N PRO A 88 -1.53 0.41 -19.14
CA PRO A 88 -2.24 1.49 -19.83
C PRO A 88 -3.78 1.38 -19.83
N GLN A 89 -4.32 0.19 -19.57
CA GLN A 89 -5.78 -0.05 -19.49
C GLN A 89 -6.33 -0.01 -18.06
N ALA A 90 -5.46 0.17 -17.05
CA ALA A 90 -5.89 0.20 -15.66
C ALA A 90 -6.48 1.55 -15.28
N HIS A 91 -7.62 1.51 -14.58
CA HIS A 91 -8.07 2.62 -13.74
C HIS A 91 -7.49 2.42 -12.35
N VAL A 92 -6.81 3.42 -11.82
CA VAL A 92 -6.07 3.35 -10.57
C VAL A 92 -6.64 4.35 -9.58
N THR A 93 -7.04 3.86 -8.42
CA THR A 93 -7.41 4.70 -7.27
C THR A 93 -6.27 4.69 -6.27
N GLY A 94 -5.75 5.87 -5.91
CA GLY A 94 -4.85 6.03 -4.78
C GLY A 94 -5.65 6.44 -3.54
N ALA A 95 -5.50 5.73 -2.43
CA ALA A 95 -6.17 6.03 -1.18
C ALA A 95 -5.17 6.35 -0.07
N ASP A 96 -5.43 7.41 0.69
CA ASP A 96 -4.61 7.78 1.85
C ASP A 96 -5.47 8.47 2.91
N VAL A 97 -5.05 8.38 4.17
CA VAL A 97 -5.71 9.06 5.29
C VAL A 97 -5.36 10.56 5.32
N SER A 98 -4.20 10.95 4.79
CA SER A 98 -3.67 12.30 4.76
C SER A 98 -4.18 13.08 3.55
N THR A 99 -4.97 14.12 3.80
CA THR A 99 -5.45 15.02 2.75
C THR A 99 -4.28 15.78 2.09
N ALA A 100 -3.29 16.19 2.88
CA ALA A 100 -2.13 16.92 2.36
C ALA A 100 -1.27 16.07 1.41
N MET A 101 -1.13 14.76 1.69
CA MET A 101 -0.49 13.82 0.77
C MET A 101 -1.25 13.72 -0.55
N LEU A 102 -2.58 13.58 -0.48
CA LEU A 102 -3.42 13.47 -1.68
C LEU A 102 -3.44 14.76 -2.52
N GLU A 103 -3.31 15.93 -1.90
CA GLU A 103 -3.14 17.19 -2.63
C GLU A 103 -1.84 17.20 -3.42
N GLN A 104 -0.74 16.72 -2.85
CA GLN A 104 0.52 16.54 -3.58
C GLN A 104 0.37 15.50 -4.70
N ALA A 105 -0.26 14.36 -4.40
CA ALA A 105 -0.50 13.31 -5.39
C ALA A 105 -1.22 13.85 -6.63
N ARG A 106 -2.29 14.62 -6.46
CA ARG A 106 -3.05 15.23 -7.57
C ARG A 106 -2.19 16.17 -8.42
N ARG A 107 -1.26 16.89 -7.80
CA ARG A 107 -0.32 17.79 -8.51
C ARG A 107 0.70 17.03 -9.36
N HIS A 108 1.03 15.80 -8.96
CA HIS A 108 2.02 14.95 -9.64
C HIS A 108 1.43 14.15 -10.81
N VAL A 109 0.09 14.14 -11.00
CA VAL A 109 -0.53 13.38 -12.09
C VAL A 109 -0.22 14.03 -13.45
N PRO A 110 0.52 13.37 -14.33
CA PRO A 110 0.74 13.84 -15.69
C PRO A 110 -0.59 13.94 -16.46
N ALA A 111 -0.65 14.85 -17.43
CA ALA A 111 -1.88 15.11 -18.17
C ALA A 111 -2.48 13.84 -18.79
N GLU A 112 -1.63 12.97 -19.34
CA GLU A 112 -2.02 11.72 -20.01
C GLU A 112 -2.56 10.64 -19.07
N LEU A 113 -2.41 10.79 -17.75
CA LEU A 113 -2.91 9.85 -16.76
C LEU A 113 -4.16 10.33 -16.03
N ARG A 114 -4.58 11.59 -16.19
CA ARG A 114 -5.66 12.22 -15.40
C ARG A 114 -7.01 11.54 -15.54
N GLU A 115 -7.30 10.91 -16.68
CA GLU A 115 -8.55 10.19 -16.89
C GLU A 115 -8.59 8.80 -16.26
N ARG A 116 -7.42 8.30 -15.79
CA ARG A 116 -7.25 6.93 -15.28
C ARG A 116 -6.72 6.84 -13.87
N VAL A 117 -6.35 7.96 -13.25
CA VAL A 117 -5.80 8.00 -11.90
C VAL A 117 -6.60 8.97 -11.05
N ASP A 118 -7.24 8.43 -10.01
CA ASP A 118 -8.01 9.17 -9.02
C ASP A 118 -7.40 9.03 -7.63
N PHE A 119 -7.64 10.03 -6.78
CA PHE A 119 -7.21 9.99 -5.39
C PHE A 119 -8.39 10.26 -4.45
N GLN A 120 -8.54 9.38 -3.45
CA GLN A 120 -9.61 9.44 -2.48
C GLN A 120 -9.07 9.40 -1.05
N GLN A 121 -9.56 10.29 -0.18
CA GLN A 121 -9.28 10.18 1.23
C GLN A 121 -10.01 8.98 1.81
N ALA A 122 -9.26 8.06 2.42
CA ALA A 122 -9.82 6.86 3.03
C ALA A 122 -8.97 6.38 4.20
N ASP A 123 -9.63 5.76 5.17
CA ASP A 123 -8.99 4.98 6.22
C ASP A 123 -8.81 3.55 5.73
N ALA A 124 -7.58 3.06 5.70
CA ALA A 124 -7.29 1.69 5.27
C ALA A 124 -7.92 0.61 6.19
N ALA A 125 -8.32 0.97 7.40
CA ALA A 125 -9.04 0.10 8.31
C ALA A 125 -10.54 -0.02 8.00
N GLU A 126 -11.09 0.87 7.15
CA GLU A 126 -12.49 0.91 6.72
C GLU A 126 -12.57 1.58 5.34
N LEU A 127 -12.23 0.83 4.30
CA LEU A 127 -12.17 1.33 2.94
C LEU A 127 -13.58 1.58 2.37
N PRO A 128 -13.84 2.76 1.77
CA PRO A 128 -15.17 3.10 1.24
C PRO A 128 -15.43 2.49 -0.15
N PHE A 129 -15.04 1.25 -0.35
CA PHE A 129 -15.19 0.50 -1.60
C PHE A 129 -16.00 -0.77 -1.36
N ALA A 130 -16.75 -1.21 -2.38
CA ALA A 130 -17.50 -2.45 -2.32
C ALA A 130 -16.55 -3.68 -2.31
N ASP A 131 -17.07 -4.81 -1.85
CA ASP A 131 -16.36 -6.09 -1.85
C ASP A 131 -15.97 -6.48 -3.28
N GLY A 132 -14.75 -6.98 -3.47
CA GLY A 132 -14.26 -7.43 -4.76
C GLY A 132 -14.16 -6.32 -5.81
N SER A 133 -13.94 -5.07 -5.42
CA SER A 133 -13.89 -3.91 -6.32
C SER A 133 -12.64 -3.87 -7.19
N PHE A 134 -11.54 -4.52 -6.77
CA PHE A 134 -10.23 -4.33 -7.40
C PHE A 134 -9.58 -5.65 -7.81
N ASP A 135 -9.00 -5.67 -9.00
CA ASP A 135 -8.20 -6.79 -9.50
C ASP A 135 -6.80 -6.82 -8.87
N LEU A 136 -6.31 -5.63 -8.47
CA LEU A 136 -5.06 -5.44 -7.74
C LEU A 136 -5.27 -4.48 -6.58
N VAL A 137 -4.87 -4.89 -5.39
CA VAL A 137 -4.71 -3.99 -4.23
C VAL A 137 -3.24 -4.02 -3.82
N ALA A 138 -2.57 -2.88 -3.92
CA ALA A 138 -1.15 -2.76 -3.65
C ALA A 138 -0.89 -1.72 -2.57
N HIS A 139 0.18 -1.89 -1.83
CA HIS A 139 0.70 -0.84 -0.96
C HIS A 139 2.21 -0.93 -0.78
N ALA A 140 2.82 0.23 -0.59
CA ALA A 140 4.22 0.36 -0.26
C ALA A 140 4.37 1.02 1.12
N ASN A 141 5.10 0.37 2.03
CA ASN A 141 5.41 0.93 3.35
C ASN A 141 4.17 1.38 4.16
N MET A 142 3.13 0.57 4.20
CA MET A 142 1.89 0.84 4.94
C MET A 142 1.61 -0.28 5.96
N ILE A 143 0.89 0.05 7.03
CA ILE A 143 0.36 -0.93 8.00
C ILE A 143 -0.75 -1.75 7.31
N PRO A 144 -0.64 -3.09 7.23
CA PRO A 144 -1.67 -3.90 6.58
C PRO A 144 -2.92 -4.04 7.44
N PHE A 145 -4.08 -3.78 6.84
CA PHE A 145 -5.41 -4.07 7.38
C PHE A 145 -5.99 -5.25 6.61
N PHE A 146 -5.60 -6.45 7.01
CA PHE A 146 -5.80 -7.68 6.23
C PHE A 146 -7.26 -7.95 5.87
N ASP A 147 -8.22 -7.66 6.78
CA ASP A 147 -9.65 -7.89 6.53
C ASP A 147 -10.16 -6.99 5.39
N GLU A 148 -9.82 -5.70 5.43
CA GLU A 148 -10.22 -4.74 4.40
C GLU A 148 -9.53 -5.00 3.06
N LEU A 149 -8.21 -5.28 3.08
CA LEU A 149 -7.49 -5.65 1.87
C LEU A 149 -8.12 -6.89 1.22
N ALA A 150 -8.41 -7.92 2.02
CA ALA A 150 -9.05 -9.14 1.53
C ALA A 150 -10.48 -8.90 1.03
N ARG A 151 -11.24 -8.01 1.67
CA ARG A 151 -12.60 -7.69 1.29
C ARG A 151 -12.67 -7.02 -0.08
N VAL A 152 -11.82 -6.02 -0.32
CA VAL A 152 -11.88 -5.21 -1.56
C VAL A 152 -11.19 -5.85 -2.76
N VAL A 153 -10.32 -6.85 -2.56
CA VAL A 153 -9.73 -7.64 -3.67
C VAL A 153 -10.79 -8.59 -4.24
N ALA A 154 -10.97 -8.54 -5.57
CA ALA A 154 -11.84 -9.46 -6.30
C ALA A 154 -11.35 -10.92 -6.20
N PRO A 155 -12.23 -11.90 -6.29
CA PRO A 155 -11.82 -13.29 -6.55
C PRO A 155 -10.89 -13.35 -7.78
N GLY A 156 -9.83 -14.15 -7.70
CA GLY A 156 -8.78 -14.20 -8.73
C GLY A 156 -7.85 -13.00 -8.79
N GLY A 157 -8.17 -11.90 -8.06
CA GLY A 157 -7.35 -10.71 -7.96
C GLY A 157 -6.14 -10.90 -7.04
N HIS A 158 -5.31 -9.87 -6.96
CA HIS A 158 -4.02 -9.93 -6.25
C HIS A 158 -3.89 -8.84 -5.18
N VAL A 159 -3.15 -9.17 -4.12
CA VAL A 159 -2.64 -8.20 -3.15
C VAL A 159 -1.12 -8.15 -3.23
N LEU A 160 -0.56 -6.94 -3.22
CA LEU A 160 0.88 -6.68 -3.27
C LEU A 160 1.32 -5.89 -2.03
N PHE A 161 2.23 -6.46 -1.27
CA PHE A 161 2.93 -5.81 -0.15
C PHE A 161 4.36 -5.51 -0.56
N ALA A 162 4.79 -4.27 -0.38
CA ALA A 162 6.17 -3.86 -0.63
C ALA A 162 6.76 -3.06 0.54
N PHE A 163 7.99 -3.37 0.91
CA PHE A 163 8.75 -2.69 1.95
C PHE A 163 10.09 -2.24 1.39
N SER A 164 10.27 -0.93 1.23
CA SER A 164 11.40 -0.31 0.51
C SER A 164 12.79 -0.62 1.08
N SER A 165 12.88 -0.95 2.35
CA SER A 165 14.14 -1.26 3.05
C SER A 165 14.06 -2.58 3.82
N GLY A 166 13.18 -3.48 3.40
CA GLY A 166 12.99 -4.78 4.03
C GLY A 166 12.79 -4.68 5.55
N PRO A 167 13.45 -5.53 6.34
CA PRO A 167 13.30 -5.57 7.81
C PRO A 167 13.64 -4.27 8.52
N THR A 168 14.39 -3.36 7.88
CA THR A 168 14.72 -2.06 8.46
C THR A 168 13.61 -1.03 8.30
N THR A 169 12.60 -1.30 7.46
CA THR A 169 11.40 -0.46 7.34
C THR A 169 10.65 -0.44 8.69
N PRO A 170 10.29 0.73 9.24
CA PRO A 170 9.60 0.81 10.53
C PRO A 170 8.28 0.03 10.58
N ILE A 171 7.57 -0.03 9.46
CA ILE A 171 6.27 -0.70 9.29
C ILE A 171 6.40 -2.11 8.68
N TYR A 172 7.59 -2.70 8.73
CA TYR A 172 7.82 -4.04 8.19
C TYR A 172 7.00 -5.12 8.88
N VAL A 173 6.39 -5.99 8.08
CA VAL A 173 5.76 -7.23 8.52
C VAL A 173 6.46 -8.40 7.79
N PRO A 174 6.97 -9.41 8.51
CA PRO A 174 7.67 -10.53 7.89
C PRO A 174 6.80 -11.32 6.90
N PRO A 175 7.36 -11.85 5.81
CA PRO A 175 6.61 -12.61 4.78
C PRO A 175 5.81 -13.78 5.35
N GLU A 176 6.34 -14.51 6.33
CA GLU A 176 5.67 -15.64 6.96
C GLU A 176 4.41 -15.20 7.71
N LYS A 177 4.42 -13.99 8.29
CA LYS A 177 3.25 -13.43 8.95
C LYS A 177 2.24 -12.95 7.91
N LEU A 178 2.70 -12.25 6.85
CA LEU A 178 1.82 -11.84 5.74
C LEU A 178 1.12 -13.05 5.14
N ARG A 179 1.87 -14.10 4.82
CA ARG A 179 1.34 -15.34 4.26
C ARG A 179 0.26 -15.94 5.15
N ARG A 180 0.54 -16.17 6.42
CA ARG A 180 -0.42 -16.76 7.37
C ARG A 180 -1.71 -15.95 7.47
N GLU A 181 -1.61 -14.62 7.54
CA GLU A 181 -2.77 -13.73 7.64
C GLU A 181 -3.61 -13.75 6.35
N LEU A 182 -2.96 -13.87 5.19
CA LEU A 182 -3.62 -13.94 3.89
C LEU A 182 -4.23 -15.32 3.63
N GLU A 183 -3.54 -16.42 3.98
CA GLU A 183 -4.07 -17.79 3.88
C GLU A 183 -5.38 -17.93 4.64
N ALA A 184 -5.44 -17.38 5.85
CA ALA A 184 -6.66 -17.37 6.67
C ALA A 184 -7.83 -16.60 6.03
N ARG A 185 -7.57 -15.81 4.97
CA ARG A 185 -8.56 -15.00 4.23
C ARG A 185 -8.74 -15.45 2.78
N GLY A 186 -8.32 -16.67 2.46
CA GLY A 186 -8.54 -17.30 1.16
C GLY A 186 -7.56 -16.88 0.08
N PHE A 187 -6.37 -16.38 0.44
CA PHE A 187 -5.30 -16.16 -0.54
C PHE A 187 -4.45 -17.42 -0.71
N THR A 188 -3.99 -17.60 -1.95
CA THR A 188 -3.14 -18.69 -2.41
C THR A 188 -2.02 -18.13 -3.30
N GLU A 189 -1.20 -18.99 -3.89
CA GLU A 189 -0.20 -18.61 -4.92
C GLU A 189 0.67 -17.43 -4.51
N PHE A 190 1.48 -17.64 -3.48
CA PHE A 190 2.36 -16.62 -2.93
C PHE A 190 3.69 -16.52 -3.70
N ALA A 191 4.11 -15.31 -4.02
CA ALA A 191 5.43 -15.00 -4.55
C ALA A 191 6.15 -14.00 -3.65
N GLU A 192 7.28 -14.40 -3.08
CA GLU A 192 8.15 -13.50 -2.35
C GLU A 192 8.97 -12.65 -3.33
N LEU A 193 9.14 -11.38 -2.97
CA LEU A 193 9.79 -10.37 -3.79
C LEU A 193 11.04 -9.87 -3.08
N ALA A 194 12.11 -9.70 -3.85
CA ALA A 194 13.33 -9.04 -3.40
C ALA A 194 13.87 -8.20 -4.56
N ALA A 195 14.03 -6.90 -4.32
CA ALA A 195 14.62 -5.99 -5.29
C ALA A 195 15.28 -4.81 -4.56
N ALA A 196 16.49 -4.46 -4.99
CA ALA A 196 17.35 -3.50 -4.31
C ALA A 196 17.48 -3.84 -2.81
N ARG A 197 17.10 -2.90 -1.92
CA ARG A 197 17.08 -3.12 -0.46
C ARG A 197 15.71 -3.54 0.07
N GLY A 198 14.71 -3.59 -0.82
CA GLY A 198 13.34 -3.88 -0.50
C GLY A 198 12.99 -5.36 -0.62
N ASN A 199 11.91 -5.72 0.02
CA ASN A 199 11.25 -7.01 -0.16
C ASN A 199 9.74 -6.83 -0.16
N GLY A 200 9.00 -7.89 -0.44
CA GLY A 200 7.55 -7.88 -0.46
C GLY A 200 6.94 -9.25 -0.65
N LEU A 201 5.64 -9.26 -0.80
CA LEU A 201 4.85 -10.45 -1.06
C LEU A 201 3.73 -10.11 -2.04
N LEU A 202 3.60 -10.89 -3.09
CA LEU A 202 2.43 -10.92 -3.96
C LEU A 202 1.62 -12.18 -3.61
N ALA A 203 0.30 -12.04 -3.51
CA ALA A 203 -0.58 -13.18 -3.28
C ALA A 203 -1.86 -13.05 -4.11
N ARG A 204 -2.39 -14.18 -4.61
CA ARG A 204 -3.63 -14.26 -5.36
C ARG A 204 -4.77 -14.68 -4.43
N LYS A 205 -5.90 -14.00 -4.51
CA LYS A 205 -7.14 -14.42 -3.85
C LYS A 205 -7.76 -15.58 -4.62
N ALA A 206 -8.14 -16.66 -3.92
CA ALA A 206 -8.79 -17.80 -4.56
C ALA A 206 -10.10 -17.38 -5.24
N ASP A 207 -10.46 -18.11 -6.30
CA ASP A 207 -11.78 -18.01 -6.88
C ASP A 207 -12.80 -18.66 -5.92
N PRO A 208 -14.05 -18.22 -5.91
CA PRO A 208 -15.08 -18.89 -5.13
C PRO A 208 -15.24 -20.32 -5.64
N ALA A 209 -15.45 -21.23 -4.69
CA ALA A 209 -15.71 -22.65 -4.98
C ALA A 209 -17.05 -22.86 -5.72
#